data_5db4eb7b2fc38c6ee333cdf6a5d0804f
#
_entry.id   5db4eb7b2fc38c6ee333cdf6a5d0804f
#
_cell.length_a   1.000
_cell.length_b   1.000
_cell.length_c   1.000
_cell.angle_alpha   90.00
_cell.angle_beta   90.00
_cell.angle_gamma   90.00
#
_symmetry.space_group_name_H-M   'P 1'
#
loop_
_entity.id
_entity.type
_entity.pdbx_description
1 polymer ?
#
loop_
_entity_poly.entity_id
_entity_poly.type
_entity_poly.pdbx_seq_one_letter_code
_entity_poly.pdbx_strand_id
1 'polypeptide(L)'
;MEQVHFVRCVMEDLEYAPESFDVVISSLAFHYVKDFGALVEKISRWLTPGGKFVFSAEHPVFTAEGSQDWMYDKDGKILCFPVDHYYYEGKRDAVFLGEHVVKYHRTVTTYVQTLLKQGFVLDALVEPQPPEDMMDLPGMADEMRRPMMLLLAATKKS
;
A
#
# COMPACT_ATOMS: atom_id res chain seq x y z
N MET A 1 -7.48 32.37 -6.54
CA MET A 1 -7.74 31.20 -7.38
C MET A 1 -7.70 29.99 -6.46
N GLU A 2 -8.80 29.26 -6.35
CA GLU A 2 -8.77 27.95 -5.69
C GLU A 2 -7.94 27.02 -6.55
N GLN A 3 -6.80 26.54 -6.01
CA GLN A 3 -5.90 25.62 -6.70
C GLN A 3 -6.13 24.17 -6.27
N VAL A 4 -7.10 23.92 -5.39
CA VAL A 4 -7.39 22.58 -4.83
C VAL A 4 -8.87 22.25 -5.04
N HIS A 5 -9.12 21.06 -5.60
CA HIS A 5 -10.45 20.50 -5.77
C HIS A 5 -10.58 19.22 -4.94
N PHE A 6 -11.60 19.17 -4.08
CA PHE A 6 -11.93 18.00 -3.29
C PHE A 6 -13.06 17.23 -3.95
N VAL A 7 -12.83 15.94 -4.21
CA VAL A 7 -13.86 15.04 -4.75
C VAL A 7 -14.06 13.89 -3.77
N ARG A 8 -15.31 13.66 -3.37
CA ARG A 8 -15.67 12.46 -2.60
C ARG A 8 -16.18 11.40 -3.57
N CYS A 9 -15.36 10.39 -3.82
CA CYS A 9 -15.65 9.33 -4.76
C CYS A 9 -15.00 8.02 -4.31
N VAL A 10 -15.57 6.89 -4.68
CA VAL A 10 -14.89 5.59 -4.58
C VAL A 10 -13.72 5.61 -5.57
N MET A 11 -12.58 5.12 -5.14
CA MET A 11 -11.31 5.24 -5.89
C MET A 11 -11.41 4.55 -7.26
N GLU A 12 -12.08 3.42 -7.31
CA GLU A 12 -12.32 2.65 -8.54
C GLU A 12 -13.24 3.37 -9.54
N ASP A 13 -14.07 4.31 -9.06
CA ASP A 13 -15.02 5.07 -9.91
C ASP A 13 -14.44 6.38 -10.41
N LEU A 14 -13.22 6.75 -9.98
CA LEU A 14 -12.54 7.94 -10.49
C LEU A 14 -12.31 7.82 -12.01
N GLU A 15 -12.59 8.90 -12.72
CA GLU A 15 -12.32 9.01 -14.15
C GLU A 15 -11.77 10.41 -14.48
N TYR A 16 -10.65 10.43 -15.17
CA TYR A 16 -10.00 11.64 -15.65
C TYR A 16 -9.60 11.48 -17.12
N ALA A 17 -9.43 12.61 -17.81
CA ALA A 17 -8.93 12.60 -19.19
C ALA A 17 -7.49 12.00 -19.23
N PRO A 18 -7.11 11.39 -20.36
CA PRO A 18 -5.73 10.97 -20.54
C PRO A 18 -4.76 12.15 -20.35
N GLU A 19 -3.60 11.86 -19.79
CA GLU A 19 -2.49 12.82 -19.67
C GLU A 19 -2.84 14.12 -18.93
N SER A 20 -3.73 14.01 -17.92
CA SER A 20 -4.18 15.16 -17.12
C SER A 20 -3.34 15.44 -15.88
N PHE A 21 -2.42 14.56 -15.53
CA PHE A 21 -1.59 14.70 -14.33
C PHE A 21 -0.11 14.44 -14.60
N ASP A 22 0.75 15.24 -13.99
CA ASP A 22 2.20 15.01 -13.96
C ASP A 22 2.60 14.09 -12.80
N VAL A 23 1.80 14.08 -11.73
CA VAL A 23 2.05 13.28 -10.52
C VAL A 23 0.73 12.75 -9.98
N VAL A 24 0.71 11.46 -9.63
CA VAL A 24 -0.34 10.82 -8.83
C VAL A 24 0.29 10.31 -7.55
N ILE A 25 -0.30 10.67 -6.41
CA ILE A 25 0.14 10.22 -5.09
C ILE A 25 -1.02 9.53 -4.37
N SER A 26 -0.72 8.40 -3.73
CA SER A 26 -1.69 7.71 -2.87
C SER A 26 -1.01 7.26 -1.57
N SER A 27 -1.63 7.56 -0.45
CA SER A 27 -1.10 7.19 0.87
C SER A 27 -2.03 6.21 1.57
N LEU A 28 -1.52 4.99 1.84
CA LEU A 28 -2.17 3.93 2.63
C LEU A 28 -3.63 3.63 2.21
N ALA A 29 -3.90 3.58 0.89
CA ALA A 29 -5.24 3.39 0.37
C ALA A 29 -5.39 2.13 -0.50
N PHE A 30 -4.35 1.67 -1.20
CA PHE A 30 -4.49 0.62 -2.20
C PHE A 30 -4.76 -0.78 -1.65
N HIS A 31 -4.49 -1.02 -0.39
CA HIS A 31 -4.90 -2.27 0.26
C HIS A 31 -6.42 -2.37 0.49
N TYR A 32 -7.19 -1.30 0.29
CA TYR A 32 -8.65 -1.32 0.26
C TYR A 32 -9.24 -1.54 -1.15
N VAL A 33 -8.43 -1.42 -2.20
CA VAL A 33 -8.88 -1.56 -3.60
C VAL A 33 -8.92 -3.02 -4.00
N LYS A 34 -10.07 -3.48 -4.50
CA LYS A 34 -10.23 -4.86 -4.94
C LYS A 34 -9.45 -5.17 -6.21
N ASP A 35 -9.56 -4.32 -7.22
CA ASP A 35 -8.87 -4.49 -8.50
C ASP A 35 -7.76 -3.43 -8.65
N PHE A 36 -6.62 -3.73 -8.06
CA PHE A 36 -5.44 -2.88 -8.14
C PHE A 36 -4.93 -2.73 -9.58
N GLY A 37 -5.04 -3.81 -10.39
CA GLY A 37 -4.60 -3.80 -11.78
C GLY A 37 -5.39 -2.81 -12.63
N ALA A 38 -6.71 -2.84 -12.54
CA ALA A 38 -7.59 -1.91 -13.26
C ALA A 38 -7.35 -0.46 -12.84
N LEU A 39 -7.13 -0.21 -11.54
CA LEU A 39 -6.85 1.15 -11.07
C LEU A 39 -5.48 1.66 -11.57
N VAL A 40 -4.44 0.82 -11.55
CA VAL A 40 -3.10 1.19 -12.06
C VAL A 40 -3.15 1.46 -13.57
N GLU A 41 -3.96 0.71 -14.33
CA GLU A 41 -4.21 0.99 -15.75
C GLU A 41 -4.82 2.38 -15.96
N LYS A 42 -5.85 2.75 -15.18
CA LYS A 42 -6.43 4.10 -15.19
C LYS A 42 -5.38 5.17 -14.85
N ILE A 43 -4.61 4.97 -13.78
CA ILE A 43 -3.55 5.89 -13.37
C ILE A 43 -2.50 6.06 -14.48
N SER A 44 -2.09 4.97 -15.13
CA SER A 44 -1.18 5.03 -16.27
C SER A 44 -1.74 5.89 -17.41
N ARG A 45 -3.03 5.76 -17.71
CA ARG A 45 -3.70 6.58 -18.72
C ARG A 45 -3.77 8.06 -18.34
N TRP A 46 -4.04 8.37 -17.07
CA TRP A 46 -4.17 9.75 -16.58
C TRP A 46 -2.85 10.51 -16.49
N LEU A 47 -1.74 9.81 -16.29
CA LEU A 47 -0.43 10.43 -16.21
C LEU A 47 0.08 10.86 -17.60
N THR A 48 0.76 11.99 -17.64
CA THR A 48 1.56 12.41 -18.80
C THR A 48 2.73 11.44 -19.04
N PRO A 49 3.29 11.34 -20.25
CA PRO A 49 4.56 10.66 -20.49
C PRO A 49 5.67 11.22 -19.56
N GLY A 50 6.38 10.36 -18.85
CA GLY A 50 7.35 10.76 -17.82
C GLY A 50 6.72 11.16 -16.47
N GLY A 51 5.40 11.16 -16.36
CA GLY A 51 4.68 11.44 -15.11
C GLY A 51 4.98 10.43 -14.01
N LYS A 52 4.85 10.87 -12.76
CA LYS A 52 5.25 10.10 -11.57
C LYS A 52 4.06 9.51 -10.84
N PHE A 53 4.18 8.25 -10.46
CA PHE A 53 3.25 7.56 -9.59
C PHE A 53 3.94 7.14 -8.31
N VAL A 54 3.50 7.69 -7.17
CA VAL A 54 4.07 7.40 -5.85
C VAL A 54 2.97 6.94 -4.93
N PHE A 55 3.15 5.81 -4.27
CA PHE A 55 2.18 5.35 -3.30
C PHE A 55 2.77 4.57 -2.14
N SER A 56 2.03 4.56 -1.04
CA SER A 56 2.24 3.64 0.06
C SER A 56 1.04 2.71 0.23
N ALA A 57 1.32 1.50 0.67
CA ALA A 57 0.31 0.50 1.05
C ALA A 57 0.77 -0.23 2.32
N GLU A 58 -0.13 -0.92 2.99
CA GLU A 58 0.29 -1.90 3.99
C GLU A 58 1.15 -2.97 3.33
N HIS A 59 2.24 -3.32 4.01
CA HIS A 59 3.20 -4.30 3.47
C HIS A 59 2.56 -5.69 3.34
N PRO A 60 2.88 -6.47 2.31
CA PRO A 60 2.38 -7.83 2.16
C PRO A 60 2.63 -8.76 3.34
N VAL A 61 3.75 -8.62 4.05
CA VAL A 61 3.99 -9.34 5.31
C VAL A 61 2.93 -8.99 6.37
N PHE A 62 2.53 -7.72 6.44
CA PHE A 62 1.54 -7.24 7.39
C PHE A 62 0.11 -7.68 7.03
N THR A 63 -0.21 -7.80 5.74
CA THR A 63 -1.55 -8.17 5.26
C THR A 63 -1.74 -9.66 4.99
N ALA A 64 -0.69 -10.47 5.03
CA ALA A 64 -0.76 -11.89 4.69
C ALA A 64 -1.74 -12.65 5.59
N GLU A 65 -1.64 -12.43 6.90
CA GLU A 65 -2.56 -12.93 7.91
C GLU A 65 -3.60 -11.85 8.24
N GLY A 66 -4.89 -12.25 8.28
CA GLY A 66 -6.00 -11.28 8.35
C GLY A 66 -6.10 -10.52 9.67
N SER A 67 -5.69 -11.11 10.79
CA SER A 67 -5.76 -10.47 12.10
C SER A 67 -4.86 -9.24 12.21
N GLN A 68 -3.74 -9.24 11.50
CA GLN A 68 -2.72 -8.18 11.55
C GLN A 68 -2.21 -7.92 12.97
N ASP A 69 -2.21 -8.94 13.82
CA ASP A 69 -1.85 -8.85 15.23
C ASP A 69 -0.62 -9.69 15.57
N TRP A 70 0.01 -9.36 16.68
CA TRP A 70 1.12 -10.11 17.22
C TRP A 70 0.65 -11.41 17.89
N MET A 71 1.50 -12.42 17.88
CA MET A 71 1.34 -13.58 18.74
C MET A 71 1.96 -13.33 20.09
N TYR A 72 1.25 -13.70 21.16
CA TYR A 72 1.68 -13.50 22.54
C TYR A 72 1.83 -14.84 23.26
N ASP A 73 2.71 -14.89 24.23
CA ASP A 73 2.78 -16.00 25.18
C ASP A 73 1.70 -15.85 26.27
N LYS A 74 1.66 -16.84 27.19
CA LYS A 74 0.71 -16.86 28.30
C LYS A 74 0.85 -15.68 29.28
N ASP A 75 1.99 -15.02 29.28
CA ASP A 75 2.33 -13.90 30.16
C ASP A 75 2.14 -12.53 29.42
N GLY A 76 1.62 -12.54 28.19
CA GLY A 76 1.35 -11.34 27.38
C GLY A 76 2.58 -10.77 26.68
N LYS A 77 3.69 -11.53 26.62
CA LYS A 77 4.89 -11.11 25.90
C LYS A 77 4.77 -11.44 24.41
N ILE A 78 5.17 -10.50 23.56
CA ILE A 78 5.20 -10.69 22.11
C ILE A 78 6.20 -11.80 21.74
N LEU A 79 5.70 -12.86 21.11
CA LEU A 79 6.50 -13.96 20.57
C LEU A 79 7.01 -13.63 19.17
N CYS A 80 6.11 -13.39 18.23
CA CYS A 80 6.42 -13.09 16.84
C CYS A 80 5.23 -12.42 16.16
N PHE A 81 5.46 -11.88 14.95
CA PHE A 81 4.39 -11.49 14.03
C PHE A 81 4.14 -12.66 13.08
N PRO A 82 2.92 -13.23 13.02
CA PRO A 82 2.62 -14.37 12.17
C PRO A 82 2.55 -13.96 10.70
N VAL A 83 3.16 -14.76 9.84
CA VAL A 83 3.01 -14.65 8.39
C VAL A 83 2.48 -15.97 7.89
N ASP A 84 1.25 -15.98 7.41
CA ASP A 84 0.63 -17.15 6.82
C ASP A 84 -0.16 -16.74 5.56
N HIS A 85 -0.47 -17.69 4.70
CA HIS A 85 -1.24 -17.47 3.47
C HIS A 85 -0.66 -16.39 2.53
N TYR A 86 0.65 -16.13 2.56
CA TYR A 86 1.31 -15.06 1.79
C TYR A 86 1.08 -15.16 0.28
N TYR A 87 1.01 -16.35 -0.27
CA TYR A 87 0.77 -16.53 -1.72
C TYR A 87 -0.71 -16.65 -2.09
N TYR A 88 -1.59 -16.70 -1.10
CA TYR A 88 -3.05 -16.69 -1.33
C TYR A 88 -3.54 -15.24 -1.30
N GLU A 89 -3.47 -14.57 -2.45
CA GLU A 89 -3.92 -13.19 -2.59
C GLU A 89 -5.45 -13.07 -2.49
N GLY A 90 -5.94 -11.88 -2.18
CA GLY A 90 -7.35 -11.57 -2.15
C GLY A 90 -7.84 -11.01 -0.82
N LYS A 91 -9.12 -11.16 -0.59
CA LYS A 91 -9.83 -10.57 0.54
C LYS A 91 -9.25 -11.02 1.90
N ARG A 92 -9.10 -10.05 2.80
CA ARG A 92 -8.85 -10.23 4.23
C ARG A 92 -9.88 -9.42 5.01
N ASP A 93 -10.44 -10.03 6.04
CA ASP A 93 -11.23 -9.31 7.02
C ASP A 93 -10.29 -8.90 8.17
N ALA A 94 -10.19 -7.62 8.43
CA ALA A 94 -9.30 -7.04 9.44
C ALA A 94 -10.09 -6.12 10.37
N VAL A 95 -9.50 -5.76 11.50
CA VAL A 95 -10.04 -4.76 12.42
C VAL A 95 -9.11 -3.54 12.38
N PHE A 96 -9.66 -2.36 12.11
CA PHE A 96 -8.92 -1.12 12.11
C PHE A 96 -9.68 -0.07 12.91
N LEU A 97 -9.05 0.51 13.92
CA LEU A 97 -9.66 1.48 14.86
C LEU A 97 -10.96 0.98 15.50
N GLY A 98 -11.04 -0.33 15.77
CA GLY A 98 -12.22 -0.96 16.38
C GLY A 98 -13.33 -1.35 15.38
N GLU A 99 -13.18 -1.02 14.11
CA GLU A 99 -14.17 -1.32 13.07
C GLU A 99 -13.71 -2.44 12.15
N HIS A 100 -14.65 -3.28 11.70
CA HIS A 100 -14.38 -4.30 10.71
C HIS A 100 -14.19 -3.68 9.34
N VAL A 101 -13.04 -3.95 8.72
CA VAL A 101 -12.70 -3.46 7.39
C VAL A 101 -12.29 -4.60 6.47
N VAL A 102 -12.60 -4.45 5.20
CA VAL A 102 -12.13 -5.37 4.16
C VAL A 102 -10.86 -4.81 3.56
N LYS A 103 -9.81 -5.63 3.56
CA LYS A 103 -8.55 -5.35 2.86
C LYS A 103 -8.31 -6.40 1.78
N TYR A 104 -7.42 -6.11 0.85
CA TYR A 104 -7.04 -7.03 -0.21
C TYR A 104 -5.53 -7.23 -0.16
N HIS A 105 -5.15 -8.40 0.30
CA HIS A 105 -3.75 -8.84 0.33
C HIS A 105 -3.23 -9.07 -1.09
N ARG A 106 -2.03 -8.60 -1.36
CA ARG A 106 -1.24 -8.85 -2.57
C ARG A 106 0.21 -9.07 -2.19
N THR A 107 0.91 -9.88 -2.97
CA THR A 107 2.36 -10.05 -2.78
C THR A 107 3.13 -8.81 -3.28
N VAL A 108 4.38 -8.64 -2.83
CA VAL A 108 5.29 -7.62 -3.40
C VAL A 108 5.43 -7.81 -4.92
N THR A 109 5.48 -9.08 -5.36
CA THR A 109 5.53 -9.41 -6.79
C THR A 109 4.34 -8.82 -7.55
N THR A 110 3.13 -8.95 -7.03
CA THR A 110 1.92 -8.43 -7.68
C THR A 110 1.94 -6.91 -7.77
N TYR A 111 2.35 -6.20 -6.71
CA TYR A 111 2.51 -4.75 -6.77
C TYR A 111 3.50 -4.33 -7.86
N VAL A 112 4.71 -4.89 -7.86
CA VAL A 112 5.77 -4.54 -8.81
C VAL A 112 5.40 -4.93 -10.24
N GLN A 113 4.94 -6.16 -10.45
CA GLN A 113 4.62 -6.65 -11.80
C GLN A 113 3.43 -5.92 -12.42
N THR A 114 2.46 -5.46 -11.61
CA THR A 114 1.35 -4.65 -12.11
C THR A 114 1.87 -3.32 -12.66
N LEU A 115 2.75 -2.63 -11.95
CA LEU A 115 3.37 -1.39 -12.46
C LEU A 115 4.12 -1.63 -13.77
N LEU A 116 4.98 -2.64 -13.82
CA LEU A 116 5.78 -2.96 -15.01
C LEU A 116 4.90 -3.30 -16.22
N LYS A 117 3.82 -4.08 -16.03
CA LYS A 117 2.86 -4.43 -17.09
C LYS A 117 2.10 -3.21 -17.62
N GLN A 118 1.84 -2.21 -16.79
CA GLN A 118 1.16 -0.98 -17.19
C GLN A 118 2.11 0.09 -17.73
N GLY A 119 3.35 -0.29 -18.06
CA GLY A 119 4.30 0.59 -18.74
C GLY A 119 5.08 1.53 -17.81
N PHE A 120 5.08 1.28 -16.51
CA PHE A 120 5.93 2.02 -15.58
C PHE A 120 7.36 1.50 -15.53
N VAL A 121 8.28 2.37 -15.22
CA VAL A 121 9.63 2.04 -14.73
C VAL A 121 9.62 2.24 -13.23
N LEU A 122 10.07 1.26 -12.48
CA LEU A 122 10.18 1.37 -11.03
C LEU A 122 11.40 2.23 -10.69
N ASP A 123 11.16 3.35 -10.01
CA ASP A 123 12.21 4.27 -9.56
C ASP A 123 12.72 3.87 -8.16
N ALA A 124 11.81 3.49 -7.27
CA ALA A 124 12.14 3.07 -5.90
C ALA A 124 11.12 2.09 -5.34
N LEU A 125 11.62 1.21 -4.48
CA LEU A 125 10.84 0.39 -3.55
C LEU A 125 11.48 0.55 -2.18
N VAL A 126 10.69 0.95 -1.18
CA VAL A 126 11.17 1.23 0.18
C VAL A 126 10.27 0.53 1.20
N GLU A 127 10.89 -0.17 2.12
CA GLU A 127 10.29 -0.68 3.35
C GLU A 127 10.72 0.24 4.49
N PRO A 128 9.91 1.23 4.87
CA PRO A 128 10.31 2.22 5.86
C PRO A 128 10.44 1.58 7.25
N GLN A 129 11.47 2.00 7.94
CA GLN A 129 11.73 1.62 9.33
C GLN A 129 11.33 2.77 10.26
N PRO A 130 10.99 2.48 11.53
CA PRO A 130 10.85 3.51 12.54
C PRO A 130 12.11 4.40 12.60
N PRO A 131 11.96 5.73 12.66
CA PRO A 131 13.10 6.62 12.76
C PRO A 131 13.80 6.49 14.13
N GLU A 132 15.11 6.71 14.14
CA GLU A 132 15.94 6.51 15.34
C GLU A 132 15.48 7.32 16.56
N ASP A 133 15.00 8.53 16.33
CA ASP A 133 14.49 9.43 17.38
C ASP A 133 13.14 9.00 17.99
N MET A 134 12.49 8.00 17.40
CA MET A 134 11.25 7.42 17.92
C MET A 134 11.46 6.09 18.65
N MET A 135 12.67 5.52 18.66
CA MET A 135 12.92 4.17 19.18
C MET A 135 12.68 4.04 20.69
N ASP A 136 12.73 5.13 21.44
CA ASP A 136 12.42 5.16 22.87
C ASP A 136 10.92 5.16 23.18
N LEU A 137 10.06 5.32 22.14
CA LEU A 137 8.62 5.28 22.34
C LEU A 137 8.13 3.83 22.54
N PRO A 138 7.13 3.61 23.41
CA PRO A 138 6.57 2.29 23.62
C PRO A 138 6.11 1.62 22.32
N GLY A 139 6.57 0.38 22.10
CA GLY A 139 6.21 -0.42 20.93
C GLY A 139 7.09 -0.20 19.69
N MET A 140 7.87 0.89 19.60
CA MET A 140 8.68 1.16 18.40
C MET A 140 9.75 0.09 18.14
N ALA A 141 10.35 -0.46 19.18
CA ALA A 141 11.31 -1.55 19.05
C ALA A 141 10.69 -2.82 18.40
N ASP A 142 9.41 -3.08 18.66
CA ASP A 142 8.71 -4.21 18.06
C ASP A 142 8.39 -3.95 16.58
N GLU A 143 8.20 -2.70 16.16
CA GLU A 143 8.00 -2.35 14.75
C GLU A 143 9.23 -2.69 13.87
N MET A 144 10.43 -2.78 14.44
CA MET A 144 11.63 -3.27 13.74
C MET A 144 11.59 -4.77 13.41
N ARG A 145 10.65 -5.51 13.96
CA ARG A 145 10.57 -6.98 13.80
C ARG A 145 9.83 -7.43 12.57
N ARG A 146 9.12 -6.49 11.91
CA ARG A 146 8.40 -6.73 10.66
C ARG A 146 8.20 -5.45 9.86
N PRO A 147 8.16 -5.50 8.51
CA PRO A 147 7.75 -4.35 7.71
C PRO A 147 6.23 -4.15 7.82
N MET A 148 5.80 -2.94 8.14
CA MET A 148 4.38 -2.58 8.23
C MET A 148 3.88 -1.93 6.95
N MET A 149 4.75 -1.19 6.27
CA MET A 149 4.42 -0.41 5.07
C MET A 149 5.37 -0.72 3.93
N LEU A 150 4.86 -0.54 2.72
CA LEU A 150 5.60 -0.62 1.46
C LEU A 150 5.36 0.69 0.69
N LEU A 151 6.44 1.34 0.26
CA LEU A 151 6.39 2.51 -0.59
C LEU A 151 6.96 2.16 -1.96
N LEU A 152 6.28 2.62 -3.01
CA LEU A 152 6.73 2.47 -4.38
C LEU A 152 6.66 3.81 -5.10
N ALA A 153 7.71 4.08 -5.87
CA ALA A 153 7.75 5.20 -6.80
C ALA A 153 8.04 4.66 -8.20
N ALA A 154 7.31 5.16 -9.19
CA ALA A 154 7.43 4.71 -10.55
C ALA A 154 7.20 5.86 -11.54
N THR A 155 7.82 5.76 -12.72
CA THR A 155 7.68 6.72 -13.81
C THR A 155 6.96 6.06 -14.98
N LYS A 156 5.94 6.72 -15.53
CA LYS A 156 5.31 6.30 -16.79
C LYS A 156 6.32 6.42 -17.93
N LYS A 157 6.52 5.36 -18.70
CA LYS A 157 7.34 5.43 -19.93
C LYS A 157 6.75 6.44 -20.92
N SER A 158 7.65 7.06 -21.69
CA SER A 158 7.31 7.91 -22.83
C SER A 158 6.68 7.10 -23.95
#